data_3f9fe559ce02a670a5b97d267dacea18
#
_entry.id   3f9fe559ce02a670a5b97d267dacea18
#
_cell.length_a   1.000
_cell.length_b   1.000
_cell.length_c   1.000
_cell.angle_alpha   90.00
_cell.angle_beta   90.00
_cell.angle_gamma   90.00
#
_symmetry.space_group_name_H-M   'P 1'
#
loop_
_entity.id
_entity.type
_entity.pdbx_description
1 polymer ?
#
loop_
_entity_poly.entity_id
_entity_poly.type
_entity_poly.pdbx_seq_one_letter_code
_entity_poly.pdbx_strand_id
1 'polypeptide(L)'
;SLKSKAISNGFYRDVSGSGYVGYHIVLKTNNTFDLYKINSWANLGNCYSSPSSVPSWSIGTQSFQGNFAYPANGIIFIEDHTVVDGQINGARLTITAADLPVPSSSSGYKNIIINNDISYTVYDGTDSIGLIGQNGVMVGMISEDNLKIDAALIAQNGKVGRFYYANGSGSCAYKNRSII
;
A
#
# COMPACT_ATOMS: atom_id res chain seq x y z
N SER A 1 -7.81 -19.85 -2.37
CA SER A 1 -7.33 -18.50 -2.71
C SER A 1 -6.63 -17.85 -1.52
N LEU A 2 -5.87 -16.76 -1.74
CA LEU A 2 -5.30 -15.97 -0.63
C LEU A 2 -6.38 -15.39 0.28
N LYS A 3 -7.48 -14.90 -0.31
CA LYS A 3 -8.66 -14.41 0.46
C LYS A 3 -9.18 -15.47 1.43
N SER A 4 -9.41 -16.70 0.96
CA SER A 4 -9.91 -17.79 1.82
C SER A 4 -8.94 -18.11 2.96
N LYS A 5 -7.63 -18.11 2.68
CA LYS A 5 -6.60 -18.34 3.71
C LYS A 5 -6.51 -17.18 4.71
N ALA A 6 -6.72 -15.94 4.27
CA ALA A 6 -6.76 -14.78 5.16
C ALA A 6 -7.98 -14.83 6.08
N ILE A 7 -9.16 -15.21 5.55
CA ILE A 7 -10.39 -15.35 6.34
C ILE A 7 -10.27 -16.46 7.39
N SER A 8 -9.68 -17.62 7.04
CA SER A 8 -9.64 -18.78 7.94
C SER A 8 -8.57 -18.66 9.03
N ASN A 9 -7.34 -18.26 8.69
CA ASN A 9 -6.19 -18.30 9.59
C ASN A 9 -5.23 -17.11 9.42
N GLY A 10 -5.63 -16.09 8.65
CA GLY A 10 -4.86 -14.89 8.37
C GLY A 10 -5.49 -13.64 8.95
N PHE A 11 -5.21 -12.52 8.31
CA PHE A 11 -5.88 -11.26 8.58
C PHE A 11 -6.65 -10.81 7.34
N TYR A 12 -7.94 -10.52 7.51
CA TYR A 12 -8.84 -10.10 6.44
C TYR A 12 -9.58 -8.81 6.81
N ARG A 13 -9.71 -7.92 5.84
CA ARG A 13 -10.65 -6.78 5.88
C ARG A 13 -11.35 -6.65 4.53
N ASP A 14 -12.65 -6.38 4.59
CA ASP A 14 -13.46 -5.97 3.45
C ASP A 14 -13.22 -4.50 3.08
N VAL A 15 -13.99 -3.97 2.13
CA VAL A 15 -13.89 -2.56 1.72
C VAL A 15 -14.02 -1.62 2.91
N SER A 16 -13.26 -0.52 2.88
CA SER A 16 -13.18 0.44 4.00
C SER A 16 -14.51 1.14 4.31
N GLY A 17 -15.43 1.15 3.36
CA GLY A 17 -16.78 1.71 3.50
C GLY A 17 -16.89 3.16 3.10
N SER A 18 -18.10 3.70 3.20
CA SER A 18 -18.39 5.10 2.83
C SER A 18 -17.57 6.09 3.66
N GLY A 19 -17.01 7.09 3.01
CA GLY A 19 -16.19 8.13 3.65
C GLY A 19 -14.71 7.75 3.82
N TYR A 20 -14.29 6.60 3.29
CA TYR A 20 -12.90 6.15 3.28
C TYR A 20 -12.46 5.80 1.85
N VAL A 21 -11.16 5.80 1.64
CA VAL A 21 -10.55 5.54 0.32
C VAL A 21 -9.56 4.37 0.35
N GLY A 22 -9.48 3.66 1.46
CA GLY A 22 -8.61 2.49 1.65
C GLY A 22 -8.10 2.31 3.07
N TYR A 23 -7.09 1.46 3.20
CA TYR A 23 -6.44 1.16 4.47
C TYR A 23 -4.95 1.52 4.42
N HIS A 24 -4.36 1.71 5.61
CA HIS A 24 -2.93 1.85 5.78
C HIS A 24 -2.45 0.85 6.84
N ILE A 25 -1.43 0.09 6.50
CA ILE A 25 -0.76 -0.90 7.34
C ILE A 25 0.63 -0.40 7.65
N VAL A 26 0.93 -0.18 8.95
CA VAL A 26 2.27 0.17 9.43
C VAL A 26 2.89 -1.06 10.10
N LEU A 27 3.85 -1.66 9.44
CA LEU A 27 4.55 -2.85 9.92
C LEU A 27 5.50 -2.51 11.08
N LYS A 28 5.63 -3.41 12.07
CA LYS A 28 6.45 -3.21 13.25
C LYS A 28 7.36 -4.40 13.55
N THR A 29 8.51 -4.12 14.11
CA THR A 29 9.56 -5.11 14.46
C THR A 29 9.20 -6.04 15.63
N ASN A 30 8.09 -5.79 16.32
CA ASN A 30 7.57 -6.62 17.41
C ASN A 30 6.50 -7.64 16.96
N ASN A 31 6.47 -7.99 15.67
CA ASN A 31 5.51 -8.90 15.07
C ASN A 31 4.06 -8.44 15.15
N THR A 32 3.85 -7.12 15.12
CA THR A 32 2.53 -6.51 15.02
C THR A 32 2.48 -5.50 13.88
N PHE A 33 1.28 -5.04 13.54
CA PHE A 33 1.07 -3.90 12.66
C PHE A 33 -0.05 -3.02 13.18
N ASP A 34 0.05 -1.73 12.91
CA ASP A 34 -1.06 -0.81 13.10
C ASP A 34 -1.90 -0.74 11.83
N LEU A 35 -3.20 -0.73 12.00
CA LEU A 35 -4.16 -0.56 10.92
C LEU A 35 -4.85 0.79 11.06
N TYR A 36 -4.94 1.50 9.95
CA TYR A 36 -5.73 2.73 9.82
C TYR A 36 -6.71 2.61 8.66
N LYS A 37 -7.84 3.33 8.72
CA LYS A 37 -8.63 3.68 7.54
C LYS A 37 -8.19 5.03 7.02
N ILE A 38 -8.00 5.14 5.70
CA ILE A 38 -7.62 6.39 5.04
C ILE A 38 -8.90 7.16 4.71
N ASN A 39 -9.05 8.35 5.29
CA ASN A 39 -10.21 9.20 5.07
C ASN A 39 -10.11 9.96 3.74
N SER A 40 -8.91 10.38 3.36
CA SER A 40 -8.68 11.12 2.12
C SER A 40 -7.26 10.95 1.61
N TRP A 41 -7.10 10.98 0.28
CA TRP A 41 -5.79 11.19 -0.32
C TRP A 41 -5.35 12.63 -0.15
N ALA A 42 -4.05 12.84 -0.06
CA ALA A 42 -3.46 14.19 -0.04
C ALA A 42 -3.80 14.94 -1.33
N ASN A 43 -4.00 16.25 -1.20
CA ASN A 43 -4.21 17.11 -2.36
C ASN A 43 -2.94 17.18 -3.22
N LEU A 44 -3.11 17.22 -4.54
CA LEU A 44 -2.01 17.41 -5.48
C LEU A 44 -1.32 18.78 -5.33
N GLY A 45 -2.02 19.79 -4.77
CA GLY A 45 -1.49 21.13 -4.62
C GLY A 45 -1.11 21.76 -5.96
N ASN A 46 0.15 22.20 -6.08
CA ASN A 46 0.70 22.75 -7.32
C ASN A 46 1.22 21.68 -8.31
N CYS A 47 1.03 20.39 -8.00
CA CYS A 47 1.38 19.30 -8.89
C CYS A 47 0.18 18.91 -9.76
N TYR A 48 0.46 18.32 -10.91
CA TYR A 48 -0.53 17.55 -11.64
C TYR A 48 -0.01 16.13 -11.87
N SER A 49 -0.92 15.18 -11.98
CA SER A 49 -0.62 13.79 -12.31
C SER A 49 -0.86 13.52 -13.80
N SER A 50 -0.14 12.56 -14.33
CA SER A 50 -0.43 12.05 -15.67
C SER A 50 -0.63 10.53 -15.60
N PRO A 51 -1.82 10.05 -15.98
CA PRO A 51 -3.03 10.79 -16.44
C PRO A 51 -3.68 11.64 -15.32
N SER A 52 -4.39 12.69 -15.69
CA SER A 52 -4.95 13.70 -14.79
C SER A 52 -6.02 13.17 -13.81
N SER A 53 -6.59 12.00 -14.09
CA SER A 53 -7.57 11.33 -13.22
C SER A 53 -6.95 10.57 -12.04
N VAL A 54 -5.63 10.47 -11.98
CA VAL A 54 -4.93 9.73 -10.94
C VAL A 54 -4.80 10.59 -9.69
N PRO A 55 -5.21 10.09 -8.50
CA PRO A 55 -5.00 10.81 -7.25
C PRO A 55 -3.52 10.85 -6.87
N SER A 56 -3.19 11.59 -5.81
CA SER A 56 -1.82 11.63 -5.30
C SER A 56 -1.27 10.28 -4.85
N TRP A 57 -2.15 9.32 -4.53
CA TRP A 57 -1.82 8.05 -3.88
C TRP A 57 -0.97 8.23 -2.61
N SER A 58 -1.17 9.34 -1.93
CA SER A 58 -0.51 9.65 -0.66
C SER A 58 -1.53 9.97 0.40
N ILE A 59 -1.27 9.55 1.63
CA ILE A 59 -2.22 9.72 2.73
C ILE A 59 -2.42 11.21 3.02
N GLY A 60 -3.66 11.67 2.99
CA GLY A 60 -4.05 12.99 3.48
C GLY A 60 -4.41 12.93 4.95
N THR A 61 -5.52 12.28 5.28
CA THR A 61 -5.96 12.05 6.65
C THR A 61 -6.33 10.60 6.86
N GLN A 62 -6.19 10.10 8.09
CA GLN A 62 -6.48 8.71 8.42
C GLN A 62 -6.94 8.56 9.87
N SER A 63 -7.60 7.44 10.17
CA SER A 63 -8.15 7.11 11.48
C SER A 63 -7.65 5.76 11.95
N PHE A 64 -7.03 5.70 13.13
CA PHE A 64 -6.53 4.48 13.74
C PHE A 64 -7.64 3.48 14.03
N GLN A 65 -7.42 2.21 13.67
CA GLN A 65 -8.37 1.12 13.84
C GLN A 65 -7.92 0.09 14.87
N GLY A 66 -6.64 -0.02 15.14
CA GLY A 66 -6.09 -0.96 16.11
C GLY A 66 -4.68 -1.43 15.77
N ASN A 67 -4.08 -2.11 16.75
CA ASN A 67 -2.83 -2.85 16.61
C ASN A 67 -3.16 -4.34 16.58
N PHE A 68 -2.59 -5.07 15.62
CA PHE A 68 -2.87 -6.48 15.37
C PHE A 68 -1.56 -7.27 15.28
N ALA A 69 -1.55 -8.48 15.83
CA ALA A 69 -0.43 -9.40 15.64
C ALA A 69 -0.33 -9.85 14.18
N TYR A 70 0.88 -10.14 13.71
CA TYR A 70 1.04 -10.81 12.41
C TYR A 70 0.33 -12.16 12.45
N PRO A 71 -0.45 -12.48 11.41
CA PRO A 71 -1.12 -13.76 11.34
C PRO A 71 -0.10 -14.90 11.21
N ALA A 72 -0.36 -16.04 11.89
CA ALA A 72 0.55 -17.17 11.91
C ALA A 72 0.88 -17.74 10.51
N ASN A 73 -0.04 -17.60 9.56
CA ASN A 73 0.18 -17.99 8.15
C ASN A 73 0.80 -16.87 7.28
N GLY A 74 1.12 -15.71 7.87
CA GLY A 74 1.73 -14.57 7.21
C GLY A 74 0.85 -13.86 6.17
N ILE A 75 -0.46 -14.17 6.06
CA ILE A 75 -1.32 -13.65 4.99
C ILE A 75 -2.21 -12.53 5.50
N ILE A 76 -2.08 -11.35 4.90
CA ILE A 76 -2.95 -10.19 5.08
C ILE A 76 -3.66 -9.90 3.75
N PHE A 77 -4.98 -9.90 3.75
CA PHE A 77 -5.79 -9.65 2.57
C PHE A 77 -6.79 -8.52 2.84
N ILE A 78 -6.70 -7.46 2.05
CA ILE A 78 -7.54 -6.26 2.16
C ILE A 78 -8.33 -6.09 0.87
N GLU A 79 -9.65 -5.95 0.96
CA GLU A 79 -10.50 -5.70 -0.21
C GLU A 79 -10.60 -4.21 -0.58
N ASP A 80 -9.53 -3.47 -0.38
CA ASP A 80 -9.48 -2.05 -0.75
C ASP A 80 -8.05 -1.64 -1.13
N HIS A 81 -7.89 -0.38 -1.60
CA HIS A 81 -6.57 0.22 -1.74
C HIS A 81 -5.83 0.16 -0.41
N THR A 82 -4.57 -0.25 -0.44
CA THR A 82 -3.82 -0.47 0.79
C THR A 82 -2.45 0.20 0.70
N VAL A 83 -2.23 1.18 1.56
CA VAL A 83 -0.88 1.74 1.79
C VAL A 83 -0.14 0.82 2.75
N VAL A 84 1.13 0.55 2.47
CA VAL A 84 1.99 -0.29 3.31
C VAL A 84 3.31 0.43 3.52
N ASP A 85 3.76 0.49 4.77
CA ASP A 85 5.11 0.93 5.15
C ASP A 85 5.56 0.28 6.47
N GLY A 86 6.79 0.59 6.90
CA GLY A 86 7.36 0.16 8.16
C GLY A 86 8.42 -0.92 8.03
N GLN A 87 8.72 -1.60 9.14
CA GLN A 87 9.83 -2.54 9.24
C GLN A 87 9.38 -3.86 9.89
N ILE A 88 9.88 -4.97 9.38
CA ILE A 88 9.68 -6.30 9.99
C ILE A 88 10.96 -6.82 10.63
N ASN A 89 10.81 -7.80 11.53
CA ASN A 89 11.91 -8.51 12.17
C ASN A 89 11.53 -9.97 12.41
N GLY A 90 12.19 -10.90 11.72
CA GLY A 90 11.95 -12.34 11.81
C GLY A 90 10.56 -12.75 11.30
N ALA A 91 10.00 -12.07 10.31
CA ALA A 91 8.65 -12.30 9.80
C ALA A 91 8.60 -12.53 8.29
N ARG A 92 7.63 -13.34 7.85
CA ARG A 92 7.32 -13.56 6.43
C ARG A 92 5.88 -13.22 6.16
N LEU A 93 5.65 -12.16 5.36
CA LEU A 93 4.32 -11.62 5.12
C LEU A 93 3.98 -11.60 3.63
N THR A 94 2.74 -11.90 3.32
CA THR A 94 2.14 -11.64 2.01
C THR A 94 0.95 -10.72 2.20
N ILE A 95 1.04 -9.50 1.69
CA ILE A 95 0.00 -8.47 1.81
C ILE A 95 -0.64 -8.28 0.44
N THR A 96 -1.95 -8.45 0.36
CA THR A 96 -2.70 -8.38 -0.89
C THR A 96 -3.79 -7.31 -0.80
N ALA A 97 -3.85 -6.47 -1.83
CA ALA A 97 -4.95 -5.53 -2.06
C ALA A 97 -5.74 -5.97 -3.29
N ALA A 98 -6.95 -6.48 -3.09
CA ALA A 98 -7.78 -6.98 -4.21
C ALA A 98 -9.25 -6.97 -3.83
N ASP A 99 -10.11 -6.63 -4.77
CA ASP A 99 -11.58 -6.75 -4.64
C ASP A 99 -12.02 -8.06 -5.29
N LEU A 100 -12.65 -8.95 -4.51
CA LEU A 100 -13.10 -10.27 -4.96
C LEU A 100 -14.52 -10.58 -4.48
N PRO A 101 -15.44 -11.06 -5.35
CA PRO A 101 -15.20 -11.47 -6.74
C PRO A 101 -14.70 -10.34 -7.62
N VAL A 102 -13.93 -10.69 -8.66
CA VAL A 102 -13.31 -9.69 -9.55
C VAL A 102 -14.36 -8.72 -10.10
N PRO A 103 -14.21 -7.40 -9.91
CA PRO A 103 -15.13 -6.43 -10.46
C PRO A 103 -15.24 -6.51 -11.98
N SER A 104 -16.41 -6.19 -12.51
CA SER A 104 -16.65 -6.17 -13.97
C SER A 104 -15.87 -5.07 -14.70
N SER A 105 -15.37 -4.08 -13.96
CA SER A 105 -14.55 -2.97 -14.50
C SER A 105 -13.22 -2.90 -13.75
N SER A 106 -12.15 -2.65 -14.50
CA SER A 106 -10.81 -2.43 -13.94
C SER A 106 -10.72 -1.19 -13.03
N SER A 107 -11.68 -0.28 -13.10
CA SER A 107 -11.78 0.85 -12.16
C SER A 107 -12.01 0.41 -10.71
N GLY A 108 -12.55 -0.80 -10.50
CA GLY A 108 -12.71 -1.40 -9.17
C GLY A 108 -11.47 -2.08 -8.63
N TYR A 109 -10.44 -2.30 -9.46
CA TYR A 109 -9.23 -3.02 -9.05
C TYR A 109 -8.43 -2.24 -8.03
N LYS A 110 -7.88 -2.95 -7.05
CA LYS A 110 -7.19 -2.35 -5.90
C LYS A 110 -5.68 -2.31 -6.11
N ASN A 111 -5.06 -1.27 -5.53
CA ASN A 111 -3.61 -1.06 -5.56
C ASN A 111 -3.01 -1.29 -4.18
N ILE A 112 -1.80 -1.83 -4.15
CA ILE A 112 -0.86 -1.58 -3.07
C ILE A 112 -0.20 -0.22 -3.35
N ILE A 113 -0.01 0.57 -2.30
CA ILE A 113 0.58 1.91 -2.39
C ILE A 113 1.70 2.01 -1.36
N ILE A 114 2.80 2.68 -1.72
CA ILE A 114 3.97 2.85 -0.87
C ILE A 114 4.25 4.35 -0.76
N ASN A 115 4.26 4.88 0.47
CA ASN A 115 4.59 6.28 0.75
C ASN A 115 5.89 6.43 1.55
N ASN A 116 6.21 5.47 2.40
CA ASN A 116 7.41 5.47 3.25
C ASN A 116 8.14 4.14 3.11
N ASP A 117 9.31 4.03 3.71
CA ASP A 117 10.16 2.86 3.65
C ASP A 117 9.44 1.58 4.08
N ILE A 118 9.76 0.51 3.36
CA ILE A 118 9.48 -0.87 3.74
C ILE A 118 10.81 -1.56 3.88
N SER A 119 11.16 -2.02 5.08
CA SER A 119 12.48 -2.54 5.34
C SER A 119 12.50 -3.83 6.15
N TYR A 120 13.55 -4.61 5.93
CA TYR A 120 13.90 -5.75 6.76
C TYR A 120 14.83 -5.31 7.89
N THR A 121 14.72 -5.95 9.06
CA THR A 121 15.71 -5.78 10.13
C THR A 121 16.96 -6.59 9.83
N VAL A 122 16.80 -7.79 9.26
CA VAL A 122 17.90 -8.70 8.91
C VAL A 122 17.79 -9.20 7.48
N TYR A 123 18.93 -9.49 6.84
CA TYR A 123 19.03 -9.93 5.44
C TYR A 123 19.57 -11.38 5.33
N ASP A 124 19.23 -12.22 6.31
CA ASP A 124 19.63 -13.62 6.36
C ASP A 124 18.57 -14.58 5.79
N GLY A 125 17.47 -14.03 5.24
CA GLY A 125 16.36 -14.79 4.67
C GLY A 125 15.24 -15.12 5.68
N THR A 126 15.33 -14.66 6.94
CA THR A 126 14.24 -14.79 7.92
C THR A 126 13.13 -13.76 7.66
N ASP A 127 13.49 -12.58 7.18
CA ASP A 127 12.55 -11.54 6.77
C ASP A 127 12.17 -11.69 5.29
N SER A 128 10.86 -11.61 4.99
CA SER A 128 10.39 -11.51 3.62
C SER A 128 9.01 -10.85 3.54
N ILE A 129 8.81 -9.95 2.57
CA ILE A 129 7.53 -9.32 2.27
C ILE A 129 7.20 -9.54 0.80
N GLY A 130 5.98 -10.02 0.53
CA GLY A 130 5.37 -10.02 -0.80
C GLY A 130 4.19 -9.06 -0.82
N LEU A 131 4.20 -8.10 -1.75
CA LEU A 131 3.13 -7.14 -1.96
C LEU A 131 2.43 -7.42 -3.28
N ILE A 132 1.13 -7.73 -3.21
CA ILE A 132 0.32 -8.12 -4.39
C ILE A 132 -0.81 -7.12 -4.56
N GLY A 133 -0.74 -6.30 -5.61
CA GLY A 133 -1.82 -5.42 -6.02
C GLY A 133 -2.64 -6.05 -7.14
N GLN A 134 -3.96 -6.13 -6.99
CA GLN A 134 -4.86 -6.60 -8.07
C GLN A 134 -4.70 -5.74 -9.33
N ASN A 135 -4.61 -4.41 -9.19
CA ASN A 135 -4.20 -3.53 -10.27
C ASN A 135 -2.68 -3.39 -10.27
N GLY A 136 -2.13 -2.55 -9.40
CA GLY A 136 -0.71 -2.22 -9.39
C GLY A 136 -0.11 -2.09 -8.00
N VAL A 137 1.23 -1.97 -7.97
CA VAL A 137 1.98 -1.53 -6.80
C VAL A 137 2.57 -0.16 -7.10
N MET A 138 2.06 0.87 -6.43
CA MET A 138 2.30 2.26 -6.81
C MET A 138 3.01 3.03 -5.69
N VAL A 139 4.04 3.79 -6.05
CA VAL A 139 4.61 4.79 -5.17
C VAL A 139 3.80 6.07 -5.27
N GLY A 140 3.38 6.62 -4.13
CA GLY A 140 2.61 7.85 -4.05
C GLY A 140 3.39 9.10 -4.44
N MET A 141 2.68 10.21 -4.65
CA MET A 141 3.27 11.51 -4.96
C MET A 141 4.18 12.00 -3.84
N ILE A 142 3.64 11.99 -2.61
CA ILE A 142 4.38 12.32 -1.40
C ILE A 142 4.93 11.00 -0.87
N SER A 143 6.16 10.70 -1.22
CA SER A 143 6.94 9.58 -0.71
C SER A 143 8.22 10.11 -0.09
N GLU A 144 8.93 9.31 0.68
CA GLU A 144 10.25 9.66 1.14
C GLU A 144 11.22 9.90 -0.02
N ASP A 145 12.19 10.80 0.18
CA ASP A 145 13.36 10.88 -0.68
C ASP A 145 14.25 9.65 -0.40
N ASN A 146 14.76 9.02 -1.44
CA ASN A 146 15.53 7.77 -1.33
C ASN A 146 14.72 6.63 -0.71
N LEU A 147 13.49 6.49 -1.14
CA LEU A 147 12.55 5.48 -0.68
C LEU A 147 13.13 4.08 -0.85
N LYS A 148 13.22 3.34 0.25
CA LYS A 148 13.70 1.96 0.31
C LYS A 148 12.55 0.98 0.33
N ILE A 149 12.62 -0.04 -0.51
CA ILE A 149 11.56 -1.06 -0.61
C ILE A 149 12.18 -2.45 -0.60
N ASP A 150 12.21 -3.09 0.57
CA ASP A 150 12.60 -4.49 0.75
C ASP A 150 11.34 -5.36 0.62
N ALA A 151 10.94 -5.68 -0.60
CA ALA A 151 9.78 -6.52 -0.87
C ALA A 151 9.79 -7.09 -2.28
N ALA A 152 9.13 -8.24 -2.47
CA ALA A 152 8.73 -8.70 -3.80
C ALA A 152 7.44 -7.99 -4.20
N LEU A 153 7.43 -7.31 -5.35
CA LEU A 153 6.32 -6.51 -5.84
C LEU A 153 5.62 -7.19 -7.01
N ILE A 154 4.32 -7.44 -6.90
CA ILE A 154 3.51 -8.11 -7.92
C ILE A 154 2.29 -7.23 -8.26
N ALA A 155 2.24 -6.77 -9.50
CA ALA A 155 1.08 -6.11 -10.08
C ALA A 155 0.38 -7.09 -11.04
N GLN A 156 -0.88 -7.46 -10.74
CA GLN A 156 -1.56 -8.49 -11.54
C GLN A 156 -2.08 -7.97 -12.88
N ASN A 157 -2.65 -6.76 -12.91
CA ASN A 157 -3.30 -6.21 -14.11
C ASN A 157 -2.73 -4.86 -14.55
N GLY A 158 -1.90 -4.24 -13.74
CA GLY A 158 -1.33 -2.93 -13.99
C GLY A 158 0.19 -2.95 -13.98
N LYS A 159 0.79 -2.02 -13.26
CA LYS A 159 2.24 -1.83 -13.22
C LYS A 159 2.77 -1.69 -11.80
N VAL A 160 4.07 -1.95 -11.64
CA VAL A 160 4.87 -1.54 -10.49
C VAL A 160 5.57 -0.23 -10.87
N GLY A 161 5.40 0.82 -10.07
CA GLY A 161 6.07 2.09 -10.33
C GLY A 161 5.37 3.29 -9.71
N ARG A 162 5.74 4.47 -10.22
CA ARG A 162 5.20 5.76 -9.81
C ARG A 162 4.55 6.45 -11.00
N PHE A 163 3.43 7.13 -10.78
CA PHE A 163 2.88 8.01 -11.81
C PHE A 163 3.78 9.23 -12.00
N TYR A 164 3.69 9.81 -13.18
CA TYR A 164 4.37 11.07 -13.45
C TYR A 164 3.65 12.21 -12.71
N TYR A 165 4.40 12.92 -11.89
CA TYR A 165 3.96 14.15 -11.22
C TYR A 165 4.85 15.30 -11.67
N ALA A 166 4.26 16.41 -12.06
CA ALA A 166 4.97 17.56 -12.61
C ALA A 166 4.42 18.88 -12.08
N ASN A 167 5.10 19.98 -12.45
CA ASN A 167 4.64 21.32 -12.14
C ASN A 167 3.28 21.60 -12.83
N GLY A 168 2.31 22.01 -12.03
CA GLY A 168 1.01 22.51 -12.47
C GLY A 168 1.00 24.05 -12.50
N SER A 169 0.16 24.66 -11.68
CA SER A 169 0.05 26.13 -11.57
C SER A 169 1.22 26.79 -10.82
N GLY A 170 2.17 26.01 -10.33
CA GLY A 170 3.35 26.46 -9.59
C GLY A 170 4.38 25.35 -9.46
N SER A 171 5.38 25.52 -8.59
CA SER A 171 6.41 24.51 -8.36
C SER A 171 5.84 23.28 -7.66
N CYS A 172 6.05 22.08 -8.24
CA CYS A 172 5.74 20.81 -7.62
C CYS A 172 6.96 20.27 -6.85
N ALA A 173 6.90 20.30 -5.53
CA ALA A 173 8.00 19.83 -4.67
C ALA A 173 8.28 18.33 -4.80
N TYR A 174 7.28 17.56 -5.25
CA TYR A 174 7.34 16.08 -5.27
C TYR A 174 7.62 15.47 -6.65
N LYS A 175 7.97 16.30 -7.66
CA LYS A 175 8.19 15.78 -9.02
C LYS A 175 9.39 14.85 -9.14
N ASN A 176 10.43 15.09 -8.34
CA ASN A 176 11.67 14.33 -8.35
C ASN A 176 11.80 13.57 -7.02
N ARG A 177 11.59 12.27 -7.04
CA ARG A 177 11.79 11.37 -5.90
C ARG A 177 12.59 10.17 -6.36
N SER A 178 13.56 9.76 -5.55
CA SER A 178 14.38 8.57 -5.78
C SER A 178 13.73 7.35 -5.14
N ILE A 179 13.90 6.18 -5.78
CA ILE A 179 13.55 4.87 -5.22
C ILE A 179 14.83 4.05 -5.25
N ILE A 180 15.17 3.45 -4.12
CA ILE A 180 16.37 2.63 -3.95
C ILE A 180 15.95 1.18 -3.68
#